data_637187f0f28ca6aeed6f4fe7e2e625be
#
_entry.id   637187f0f28ca6aeed6f4fe7e2e625be
#
_cell.length_a   1.000
_cell.length_b   1.000
_cell.length_c   1.000
_cell.angle_alpha   90.00
_cell.angle_beta   90.00
_cell.angle_gamma   90.00
#
_symmetry.space_group_name_H-M   'P 1'
#
loop_
_entity.id
_entity.type
_entity.pdbx_description
1 polymer ?
#
loop_
_entity_poly.entity_id
_entity_poly.type
_entity_poly.pdbx_seq_one_letter_code
_entity_poly.pdbx_strand_id
1 'polypeptide(L)'
;VADGGDSLHTIGGDDTNTTAADLAAYLAENNYGLTVVGLPKTIDNDVVPIRQSLGAWTAAEQGSRFAQNIVGEHNSGSRMLIVHEVMGRNCGWLTAATAAKYREWLDTQQWLPEIGLSKKAWDVHAVYVPEAHIDLEAEAARLNKVMDEVGNVTIFLSEGAGLDAIIEEMEKDGQEVPRDPFGHVKLAKVNLGAWFGTQFADNLGAEKVMVQNSASFSR
;
A
#
# COMPACT_ATOMS: atom_id res chain seq x y z
N VAL A 1 -38.69 0.72 1.76
CA VAL A 1 -39.91 -0.03 2.18
C VAL A 1 -41.17 0.68 1.70
N ALA A 2 -41.24 2.01 1.76
CA ALA A 2 -42.35 2.77 1.21
C ALA A 2 -42.48 2.61 -0.31
N ASP A 3 -41.40 2.30 -1.01
CA ASP A 3 -41.33 2.10 -2.46
C ASP A 3 -41.55 0.64 -2.91
N GLY A 4 -41.88 -0.27 -1.96
CA GLY A 4 -42.21 -1.68 -2.23
C GLY A 4 -40.97 -2.55 -2.55
N GLY A 5 -39.78 -2.10 -2.20
CA GLY A 5 -38.53 -2.90 -2.38
C GLY A 5 -38.43 -4.01 -1.34
N ASP A 6 -38.05 -5.21 -1.78
CA ASP A 6 -37.86 -6.40 -0.94
C ASP A 6 -36.37 -6.60 -0.56
N SER A 7 -35.46 -5.93 -1.24
CA SER A 7 -34.02 -6.02 -1.01
C SER A 7 -33.29 -4.69 -1.21
N LEU A 8 -32.23 -4.48 -0.41
CA LEU A 8 -31.29 -3.38 -0.50
C LEU A 8 -29.90 -3.94 -0.81
N HIS A 9 -29.32 -3.53 -1.92
CA HIS A 9 -27.93 -3.83 -2.25
C HIS A 9 -27.04 -2.63 -1.91
N THR A 10 -26.04 -2.85 -1.08
CA THR A 10 -24.99 -1.87 -0.80
C THR A 10 -23.73 -2.25 -1.54
N ILE A 11 -23.02 -1.27 -2.12
CA ILE A 11 -21.79 -1.51 -2.88
C ILE A 11 -20.70 -0.61 -2.30
N GLY A 12 -19.65 -1.18 -1.72
CA GLY A 12 -18.58 -0.39 -1.12
C GLY A 12 -17.51 -1.20 -0.41
N GLY A 13 -16.66 -0.49 0.31
CA GLY A 13 -15.55 -1.06 1.09
C GLY A 13 -15.99 -1.62 2.44
N ASP A 14 -15.05 -1.73 3.35
CA ASP A 14 -15.22 -2.29 4.69
C ASP A 14 -16.32 -1.57 5.48
N ASP A 15 -16.24 -0.26 5.64
CA ASP A 15 -17.25 0.55 6.36
C ASP A 15 -18.66 0.36 5.79
N THR A 16 -18.79 0.30 4.47
CA THR A 16 -20.09 0.09 3.80
C THR A 16 -20.67 -1.29 4.11
N ASN A 17 -19.83 -2.33 4.09
CA ASN A 17 -20.26 -3.70 4.36
C ASN A 17 -20.54 -3.91 5.85
N THR A 18 -19.79 -3.29 6.75
CA THR A 18 -20.06 -3.27 8.20
C THR A 18 -21.41 -2.61 8.47
N THR A 19 -21.66 -1.43 7.91
CA THR A 19 -22.95 -0.73 8.03
C THR A 19 -24.11 -1.55 7.47
N ALA A 20 -23.89 -2.28 6.37
CA ALA A 20 -24.89 -3.17 5.79
C ALA A 20 -25.24 -4.34 6.73
N ALA A 21 -24.24 -4.91 7.40
CA ALA A 21 -24.44 -5.98 8.38
C ALA A 21 -25.20 -5.48 9.60
N ASP A 22 -24.84 -4.31 10.14
CA ASP A 22 -25.54 -3.67 11.27
C ASP A 22 -26.98 -3.34 10.92
N LEU A 23 -27.23 -2.82 9.71
CA LEU A 23 -28.58 -2.57 9.23
C LEU A 23 -29.39 -3.87 9.10
N ALA A 24 -28.79 -4.95 8.57
CA ALA A 24 -29.46 -6.24 8.46
C ALA A 24 -29.87 -6.78 9.84
N ALA A 25 -28.97 -6.67 10.84
CA ALA A 25 -29.25 -7.07 12.22
C ALA A 25 -30.41 -6.24 12.81
N TYR A 26 -30.36 -4.92 12.69
CA TYR A 26 -31.40 -4.04 13.16
C TYR A 26 -32.78 -4.35 12.54
N LEU A 27 -32.83 -4.59 11.23
CA LEU A 27 -34.07 -4.91 10.52
C LEU A 27 -34.65 -6.24 10.99
N ALA A 28 -33.81 -7.25 11.23
CA ALA A 28 -34.23 -8.54 11.75
C ALA A 28 -34.80 -8.42 13.18
N GLU A 29 -34.15 -7.68 14.07
CA GLU A 29 -34.60 -7.44 15.45
C GLU A 29 -35.94 -6.69 15.51
N ASN A 30 -36.22 -5.82 14.54
CA ASN A 30 -37.42 -5.03 14.49
C ASN A 30 -38.51 -5.60 13.52
N ASN A 31 -38.35 -6.85 13.06
CA ASN A 31 -39.30 -7.56 12.17
C ASN A 31 -39.60 -6.81 10.86
N TYR A 32 -38.62 -6.12 10.27
CA TYR A 32 -38.74 -5.56 8.93
C TYR A 32 -38.40 -6.61 7.87
N GLY A 33 -39.26 -6.74 6.87
CA GLY A 33 -39.13 -7.72 5.78
C GLY A 33 -38.21 -7.26 4.64
N LEU A 34 -37.11 -6.55 4.94
CA LEU A 34 -36.16 -6.08 3.93
C LEU A 34 -34.85 -6.88 4.03
N THR A 35 -34.44 -7.51 2.94
CA THR A 35 -33.14 -8.20 2.83
C THR A 35 -32.03 -7.21 2.50
N VAL A 36 -30.91 -7.24 3.24
CA VAL A 36 -29.72 -6.42 2.94
C VAL A 36 -28.63 -7.32 2.39
N VAL A 37 -28.05 -6.93 1.25
CA VAL A 37 -26.95 -7.65 0.58
C VAL A 37 -25.78 -6.69 0.37
N GLY A 38 -24.65 -6.97 1.04
CA GLY A 38 -23.41 -6.25 0.86
C GLY A 38 -22.61 -6.80 -0.34
N LEU A 39 -22.19 -5.92 -1.23
CA LEU A 39 -21.34 -6.22 -2.40
C LEU A 39 -19.99 -5.53 -2.22
N PRO A 40 -18.91 -6.27 -1.92
CA PRO A 40 -17.59 -5.70 -1.67
C PRO A 40 -17.00 -5.02 -2.90
N LYS A 41 -16.69 -3.74 -2.78
CA LYS A 41 -15.99 -2.92 -3.77
C LYS A 41 -14.92 -2.08 -3.06
N THR A 42 -13.73 -2.62 -2.98
CA THR A 42 -12.54 -1.95 -2.43
C THR A 42 -11.29 -2.46 -3.13
N ILE A 43 -10.32 -1.58 -3.34
CA ILE A 43 -9.02 -1.97 -3.88
C ILE A 43 -8.13 -2.62 -2.81
N ASP A 44 -8.41 -2.41 -1.53
CA ASP A 44 -7.64 -2.94 -0.41
C ASP A 44 -7.82 -4.46 -0.23
N ASN A 45 -8.92 -5.00 -0.77
CA ASN A 45 -9.27 -6.42 -0.72
C ASN A 45 -9.36 -7.00 0.71
N ASP A 46 -9.84 -6.18 1.64
CA ASP A 46 -9.82 -6.41 3.09
C ASP A 46 -11.14 -6.89 3.69
N VAL A 47 -12.17 -7.16 2.86
CA VAL A 47 -13.48 -7.63 3.33
C VAL A 47 -13.49 -9.14 3.50
N VAL A 48 -13.43 -9.61 4.74
CA VAL A 48 -13.45 -11.05 5.10
C VAL A 48 -14.90 -11.57 5.11
N PRO A 49 -15.19 -12.77 4.58
CA PRO A 49 -14.30 -13.81 4.01
C PRO A 49 -14.15 -13.77 2.48
N ILE A 50 -14.38 -12.64 1.87
CA ILE A 50 -14.34 -12.49 0.41
C ILE A 50 -12.92 -12.64 -0.09
N ARG A 51 -12.70 -13.50 -1.10
CA ARG A 51 -11.37 -13.70 -1.69
C ARG A 51 -10.95 -12.55 -2.59
N GLN A 52 -11.94 -11.91 -3.22
CA GLN A 52 -11.70 -10.85 -4.18
C GLN A 52 -12.84 -9.85 -4.15
N SER A 53 -12.55 -8.61 -3.80
CA SER A 53 -13.45 -7.48 -3.95
C SER A 53 -13.34 -6.87 -5.35
N LEU A 54 -14.41 -6.23 -5.78
CA LEU A 54 -14.44 -5.53 -7.07
C LEU A 54 -13.39 -4.41 -7.08
N GLY A 55 -12.53 -4.42 -8.10
CA GLY A 55 -11.48 -3.42 -8.31
C GLY A 55 -10.09 -3.83 -7.81
N ALA A 56 -9.94 -4.77 -6.87
CA ALA A 56 -8.67 -5.13 -6.26
C ALA A 56 -7.61 -5.58 -7.28
N TRP A 57 -7.95 -6.51 -8.17
CA TRP A 57 -7.00 -6.98 -9.20
C TRP A 57 -6.66 -5.93 -10.23
N THR A 58 -7.63 -5.10 -10.62
CA THR A 58 -7.37 -3.96 -11.52
C THR A 58 -6.42 -2.97 -10.87
N ALA A 59 -6.60 -2.68 -9.58
CA ALA A 59 -5.71 -1.79 -8.84
C ALA A 59 -4.27 -2.33 -8.77
N ALA A 60 -4.10 -3.62 -8.48
CA ALA A 60 -2.78 -4.27 -8.47
C ALA A 60 -2.10 -4.20 -9.84
N GLU A 61 -2.84 -4.43 -10.92
CA GLU A 61 -2.34 -4.31 -12.31
C GLU A 61 -1.91 -2.87 -12.63
N GLN A 62 -2.73 -1.88 -12.31
CA GLN A 62 -2.39 -0.47 -12.56
C GLN A 62 -1.23 0.00 -11.68
N GLY A 63 -1.17 -0.44 -10.42
CA GLY A 63 -0.03 -0.18 -9.53
C GLY A 63 1.28 -0.75 -10.08
N SER A 64 1.24 -1.97 -10.64
CA SER A 64 2.39 -2.59 -11.31
C SER A 64 2.84 -1.79 -12.54
N ARG A 65 1.90 -1.35 -13.39
CA ARG A 65 2.23 -0.51 -14.56
C ARG A 65 2.82 0.84 -14.16
N PHE A 66 2.30 1.43 -13.09
CA PHE A 66 2.88 2.65 -12.53
C PHE A 66 4.32 2.41 -12.06
N ALA A 67 4.58 1.31 -11.35
CA ALA A 67 5.91 0.93 -10.90
C ALA A 67 6.90 0.74 -12.06
N GLN A 68 6.46 0.14 -13.18
CA GLN A 68 7.29 -0.02 -14.39
C GLN A 68 7.82 1.33 -14.91
N ASN A 69 7.02 2.39 -14.79
CA ASN A 69 7.44 3.72 -15.20
C ASN A 69 8.41 4.39 -14.22
N ILE A 70 8.15 4.25 -12.91
CA ILE A 70 8.94 4.97 -11.90
C ILE A 70 10.26 4.28 -11.57
N VAL A 71 10.31 2.94 -11.58
CA VAL A 71 11.53 2.20 -11.24
C VAL A 71 12.65 2.48 -12.22
N GLY A 72 12.33 2.68 -13.51
CA GLY A 72 13.29 3.06 -14.54
C GLY A 72 14.08 4.34 -14.23
N GLU A 73 13.59 5.19 -13.32
CA GLU A 73 14.27 6.42 -12.89
C GLU A 73 15.62 6.14 -12.20
N HIS A 74 15.83 4.93 -11.63
CA HIS A 74 17.12 4.58 -11.03
C HIS A 74 18.31 4.70 -11.99
N ASN A 75 18.06 4.62 -13.30
CA ASN A 75 19.10 4.83 -14.32
C ASN A 75 19.54 6.29 -14.46
N SER A 76 18.83 7.25 -13.87
CA SER A 76 19.13 8.68 -13.98
C SER A 76 20.26 9.16 -13.08
N GLY A 77 20.76 8.32 -12.18
CA GLY A 77 21.82 8.66 -11.24
C GLY A 77 22.31 7.45 -10.46
N SER A 78 23.31 7.67 -9.61
CA SER A 78 23.80 6.67 -8.67
C SER A 78 23.06 6.75 -7.34
N ARG A 79 23.05 5.63 -6.59
CA ARG A 79 22.52 5.53 -5.23
C ARG A 79 21.13 6.12 -5.07
N MET A 80 20.19 5.63 -5.88
CA MET A 80 18.83 6.12 -5.87
C MET A 80 17.94 5.27 -4.96
N LEU A 81 17.19 5.92 -4.05
CA LEU A 81 16.12 5.32 -3.25
C LEU A 81 14.77 5.67 -3.86
N ILE A 82 14.00 4.64 -4.25
CA ILE A 82 12.64 4.76 -4.76
C ILE A 82 11.68 4.16 -3.74
N VAL A 83 10.73 4.95 -3.27
CA VAL A 83 9.62 4.51 -2.41
C VAL A 83 8.32 4.62 -3.20
N HIS A 84 7.73 3.50 -3.56
CA HIS A 84 6.42 3.40 -4.17
C HIS A 84 5.38 3.14 -3.07
N GLU A 85 4.67 4.17 -2.67
CA GLU A 85 3.57 4.08 -1.71
C GLU A 85 2.31 3.59 -2.41
N VAL A 86 1.72 2.53 -1.86
CA VAL A 86 0.52 1.86 -2.35
C VAL A 86 -0.57 1.95 -1.28
N MET A 87 -1.82 2.11 -1.68
CA MET A 87 -2.95 2.13 -0.76
C MET A 87 -3.10 0.80 0.01
N GLY A 88 -3.77 0.86 1.16
CA GLY A 88 -3.98 -0.27 2.07
C GLY A 88 -3.57 0.09 3.49
N ARG A 89 -4.47 0.81 4.21
CA ARG A 89 -4.21 1.27 5.58
C ARG A 89 -4.01 0.13 6.55
N ASN A 90 -4.90 -0.85 6.51
CA ASN A 90 -4.96 -1.96 7.46
C ASN A 90 -4.68 -3.31 6.78
N CYS A 91 -4.46 -3.33 5.47
CA CYS A 91 -4.26 -4.54 4.69
C CYS A 91 -3.20 -4.33 3.62
N GLY A 92 -2.13 -5.10 3.68
CA GLY A 92 -1.00 -5.05 2.75
C GLY A 92 -1.23 -5.83 1.45
N TRP A 93 -2.42 -6.40 1.24
CA TRP A 93 -2.70 -7.24 0.08
C TRP A 93 -2.40 -6.53 -1.24
N LEU A 94 -2.87 -5.28 -1.39
CA LEU A 94 -2.68 -4.53 -2.64
C LEU A 94 -1.20 -4.28 -2.93
N THR A 95 -0.41 -3.93 -1.91
CA THR A 95 1.03 -3.72 -2.01
C THR A 95 1.75 -5.00 -2.43
N ALA A 96 1.42 -6.11 -1.78
CA ALA A 96 2.00 -7.42 -2.10
C ALA A 96 1.60 -7.89 -3.52
N ALA A 97 0.32 -7.73 -3.89
CA ALA A 97 -0.18 -8.09 -5.22
C ALA A 97 0.45 -7.21 -6.33
N THR A 98 0.62 -5.92 -6.07
CA THR A 98 1.32 -5.00 -6.97
C THR A 98 2.78 -5.43 -7.18
N ALA A 99 3.49 -5.79 -6.11
CA ALA A 99 4.86 -6.28 -6.19
C ALA A 99 4.95 -7.62 -6.94
N ALA A 100 4.03 -8.54 -6.70
CA ALA A 100 3.98 -9.82 -7.41
C ALA A 100 3.78 -9.61 -8.91
N LYS A 101 2.81 -8.78 -9.32
CA LYS A 101 2.56 -8.47 -10.73
C LYS A 101 3.71 -7.73 -11.39
N TYR A 102 4.38 -6.84 -10.65
CA TYR A 102 5.57 -6.17 -11.15
C TYR A 102 6.70 -7.19 -11.41
N ARG A 103 6.90 -8.17 -10.52
CA ARG A 103 7.89 -9.24 -10.72
C ARG A 103 7.52 -10.18 -11.86
N GLU A 104 6.23 -10.50 -12.06
CA GLU A 104 5.76 -11.22 -13.25
C GLU A 104 6.18 -10.49 -14.55
N TRP A 105 6.03 -9.17 -14.59
CA TRP A 105 6.49 -8.36 -15.72
C TRP A 105 8.02 -8.40 -15.87
N LEU A 106 8.80 -8.28 -14.79
CA LEU A 106 10.27 -8.39 -14.85
C LEU A 106 10.72 -9.71 -15.45
N ASP A 107 10.00 -10.81 -15.23
CA ASP A 107 10.30 -12.13 -15.79
C ASP A 107 10.11 -12.19 -17.30
N THR A 108 9.37 -11.27 -17.88
CA THR A 108 9.18 -11.18 -19.36
C THR A 108 10.21 -10.30 -20.04
N GLN A 109 11.06 -9.58 -19.28
CA GLN A 109 12.02 -8.64 -19.86
C GLN A 109 13.32 -9.33 -20.27
N GLN A 110 13.99 -8.75 -21.26
CA GLN A 110 15.35 -9.15 -21.64
C GLN A 110 16.36 -8.29 -20.87
N TRP A 111 17.27 -8.97 -20.19
CA TRP A 111 18.30 -8.33 -19.38
C TRP A 111 19.64 -8.36 -20.08
N LEU A 112 20.42 -7.29 -19.94
CA LEU A 112 21.75 -7.12 -20.52
C LEU A 112 22.73 -6.68 -19.38
N PRO A 113 23.13 -7.62 -18.51
CA PRO A 113 23.98 -7.31 -17.35
C PRO A 113 25.31 -6.68 -17.72
N GLU A 114 25.82 -6.97 -18.93
CA GLU A 114 27.10 -6.46 -19.46
C GLU A 114 27.10 -4.93 -19.60
N ILE A 115 25.93 -4.31 -19.72
CA ILE A 115 25.76 -2.87 -19.80
C ILE A 115 25.02 -2.28 -18.59
N GLY A 116 24.96 -3.03 -17.48
CA GLY A 116 24.33 -2.59 -16.23
C GLY A 116 22.80 -2.81 -16.16
N LEU A 117 22.16 -3.35 -17.21
CA LEU A 117 20.73 -3.65 -17.19
C LEU A 117 20.50 -5.05 -16.60
N SER A 118 20.47 -5.13 -15.28
CA SER A 118 20.24 -6.40 -14.55
C SER A 118 18.86 -6.45 -13.91
N LYS A 119 18.23 -7.64 -13.93
CA LYS A 119 16.95 -7.87 -13.23
C LYS A 119 17.04 -7.45 -11.76
N LYS A 120 18.18 -7.71 -11.10
CA LYS A 120 18.39 -7.40 -9.70
C LYS A 120 18.30 -5.90 -9.42
N ALA A 121 18.82 -5.05 -10.29
CA ALA A 121 18.71 -3.60 -10.15
C ALA A 121 17.27 -3.08 -10.36
N TRP A 122 16.47 -3.81 -11.12
CA TRP A 122 15.07 -3.45 -11.39
C TRP A 122 14.08 -4.11 -10.43
N ASP A 123 14.51 -5.02 -9.55
CA ASP A 123 13.60 -5.73 -8.63
C ASP A 123 13.09 -4.80 -7.50
N VAL A 124 12.03 -5.26 -6.85
CA VAL A 124 11.53 -4.69 -5.59
C VAL A 124 12.37 -5.28 -4.45
N HIS A 125 13.14 -4.43 -3.79
CA HIS A 125 14.10 -4.84 -2.77
C HIS A 125 13.48 -5.00 -1.38
N ALA A 126 12.34 -4.32 -1.14
CA ALA A 126 11.52 -4.50 0.06
C ALA A 126 10.04 -4.29 -0.24
N VAL A 127 9.19 -5.03 0.47
CA VAL A 127 7.74 -4.86 0.48
C VAL A 127 7.30 -4.75 1.93
N TYR A 128 6.82 -3.59 2.34
CA TYR A 128 6.39 -3.33 3.71
C TYR A 128 4.86 -3.24 3.77
N VAL A 129 4.30 -4.01 4.69
CA VAL A 129 2.85 -4.14 4.88
C VAL A 129 2.47 -3.86 6.34
N PRO A 130 1.25 -3.38 6.62
CA PRO A 130 0.85 -3.01 7.97
C PRO A 130 0.78 -4.20 8.95
N GLU A 131 0.62 -5.42 8.44
CA GLU A 131 0.54 -6.64 9.24
C GLU A 131 1.91 -7.11 9.78
N ALA A 132 3.01 -6.55 9.28
CA ALA A 132 4.36 -6.96 9.66
C ALA A 132 5.09 -5.85 10.41
N HIS A 133 5.73 -6.21 11.50
CA HIS A 133 6.67 -5.30 12.18
C HIS A 133 7.91 -5.07 11.32
N ILE A 134 8.38 -3.84 11.27
CA ILE A 134 9.56 -3.44 10.52
C ILE A 134 10.68 -3.09 11.51
N ASP A 135 11.72 -3.90 11.54
CA ASP A 135 12.98 -3.54 12.22
C ASP A 135 13.78 -2.61 11.30
N LEU A 136 13.64 -1.31 11.54
CA LEU A 136 14.22 -0.28 10.68
C LEU A 136 15.76 -0.36 10.62
N GLU A 137 16.44 -0.72 11.72
CA GLU A 137 17.90 -0.83 11.77
C GLU A 137 18.39 -2.03 10.96
N ALA A 138 17.78 -3.19 11.15
CA ALA A 138 18.11 -4.40 10.41
C ALA A 138 17.83 -4.23 8.91
N GLU A 139 16.68 -3.61 8.55
CA GLU A 139 16.32 -3.33 7.17
C GLU A 139 17.23 -2.31 6.51
N ALA A 140 17.62 -1.24 7.22
CA ALA A 140 18.61 -0.27 6.72
C ALA A 140 19.93 -0.95 6.41
N ALA A 141 20.42 -1.80 7.31
CA ALA A 141 21.67 -2.55 7.10
C ALA A 141 21.58 -3.53 5.92
N ARG A 142 20.44 -4.18 5.74
CA ARG A 142 20.15 -5.08 4.59
C ARG A 142 20.10 -4.32 3.27
N LEU A 143 19.32 -3.23 3.24
CA LEU A 143 19.12 -2.42 2.04
C LEU A 143 20.39 -1.65 1.64
N ASN A 144 21.25 -1.27 2.61
CA ASN A 144 22.52 -0.66 2.28
C ASN A 144 23.44 -1.61 1.47
N LYS A 145 23.43 -2.90 1.79
CA LYS A 145 24.16 -3.90 0.96
C LYS A 145 23.60 -3.98 -0.45
N VAL A 146 22.27 -3.88 -0.62
CA VAL A 146 21.65 -3.84 -1.94
C VAL A 146 22.07 -2.58 -2.69
N MET A 147 22.03 -1.41 -2.02
CA MET A 147 22.47 -0.14 -2.59
C MET A 147 23.92 -0.20 -3.08
N ASP A 148 24.82 -0.80 -2.30
CA ASP A 148 26.23 -0.97 -2.66
C ASP A 148 26.42 -1.95 -3.82
N GLU A 149 25.55 -2.94 -3.95
CA GLU A 149 25.66 -3.98 -4.99
C GLU A 149 25.09 -3.54 -6.35
N VAL A 150 23.92 -2.89 -6.35
CA VAL A 150 23.20 -2.56 -7.60
C VAL A 150 22.99 -1.07 -7.86
N GLY A 151 23.43 -0.21 -6.92
CA GLY A 151 23.37 1.25 -7.06
C GLY A 151 22.00 1.89 -6.83
N ASN A 152 21.00 1.09 -6.46
CA ASN A 152 19.67 1.61 -6.13
C ASN A 152 18.92 0.70 -5.15
N VAL A 153 17.88 1.25 -4.51
CA VAL A 153 16.92 0.50 -3.69
C VAL A 153 15.51 0.91 -4.08
N THR A 154 14.65 -0.06 -4.35
CA THR A 154 13.22 0.14 -4.60
C THR A 154 12.41 -0.53 -3.50
N ILE A 155 11.56 0.24 -2.84
CA ILE A 155 10.67 -0.18 -1.76
C ILE A 155 9.22 -0.02 -2.21
N PHE A 156 8.39 -1.06 -2.04
CA PHE A 156 6.94 -0.94 -2.12
C PHE A 156 6.40 -0.86 -0.69
N LEU A 157 5.68 0.20 -0.39
CA LEU A 157 5.26 0.58 0.94
C LEU A 157 3.74 0.69 0.99
N SER A 158 3.08 -0.10 1.82
CA SER A 158 1.66 0.11 2.11
C SER A 158 1.47 1.37 2.96
N GLU A 159 0.44 2.16 2.68
CA GLU A 159 0.18 3.42 3.38
C GLU A 159 -0.06 3.29 4.90
N GLY A 160 -0.20 2.07 5.42
CA GLY A 160 -0.31 1.78 6.85
C GLY A 160 0.91 1.10 7.46
N ALA A 161 1.93 0.77 6.67
CA ALA A 161 3.10 0.04 7.17
C ALA A 161 3.98 0.91 8.06
N GLY A 162 4.41 0.39 9.22
CA GLY A 162 5.28 1.10 10.15
C GLY A 162 4.65 2.32 10.81
N LEU A 163 3.32 2.43 10.78
CA LEU A 163 2.59 3.56 11.36
C LEU A 163 2.85 3.73 12.86
N ASP A 164 3.01 2.62 13.58
CA ASP A 164 3.30 2.63 15.02
C ASP A 164 4.63 3.32 15.33
N ALA A 165 5.67 3.05 14.53
CA ALA A 165 6.98 3.67 14.69
C ALA A 165 6.93 5.20 14.47
N ILE A 166 6.14 5.64 13.50
CA ILE A 166 5.95 7.08 13.23
C ILE A 166 5.18 7.75 14.38
N ILE A 167 4.14 7.10 14.89
CA ILE A 167 3.35 7.61 16.02
C ILE A 167 4.26 7.79 17.23
N GLU A 168 5.08 6.76 17.54
CA GLU A 168 6.04 6.82 18.65
C GLU A 168 7.05 7.98 18.49
N GLU A 169 7.55 8.22 17.28
CA GLU A 169 8.47 9.32 17.01
C GLU A 169 7.77 10.68 17.16
N MET A 170 6.57 10.84 16.59
CA MET A 170 5.78 12.06 16.74
C MET A 170 5.48 12.37 18.20
N GLU A 171 5.10 11.37 18.99
CA GLU A 171 4.82 11.52 20.42
C GLU A 171 6.08 11.90 21.23
N LYS A 172 7.24 11.31 20.91
CA LYS A 172 8.53 11.69 21.51
C LYS A 172 8.90 13.13 21.23
N ASP A 173 8.59 13.60 20.01
CA ASP A 173 8.84 14.98 19.59
C ASP A 173 7.78 15.97 20.10
N GLY A 174 6.78 15.50 20.86
CA GLY A 174 5.69 16.31 21.39
C GLY A 174 4.72 16.79 20.32
N GLN A 175 4.68 16.12 19.17
CA GLN A 175 3.76 16.43 18.08
C GLN A 175 2.40 15.74 18.32
N GLU A 176 1.33 16.43 17.94
CA GLU A 176 -0.02 15.85 17.99
C GLU A 176 -0.24 14.92 16.81
N VAL A 177 -0.65 13.67 17.08
CA VAL A 177 -1.00 12.69 16.05
C VAL A 177 -2.39 13.04 15.49
N PRO A 178 -2.50 13.46 14.21
CA PRO A 178 -3.76 13.89 13.63
C PRO A 178 -4.70 12.70 13.43
N ARG A 179 -5.92 12.77 14.02
CA ARG A 179 -6.94 11.72 13.91
C ARG A 179 -8.21 12.23 13.24
N ASP A 180 -8.95 11.32 12.62
CA ASP A 180 -10.28 11.60 12.10
C ASP A 180 -11.35 11.50 13.23
N PRO A 181 -12.63 11.83 12.95
CA PRO A 181 -13.70 11.74 13.95
C PRO A 181 -13.95 10.31 14.47
N PHE A 182 -13.47 9.29 13.78
CA PHE A 182 -13.58 7.87 14.14
C PHE A 182 -12.35 7.36 14.92
N GLY A 183 -11.33 8.23 15.14
CA GLY A 183 -10.12 7.90 15.88
C GLY A 183 -8.97 7.35 15.03
N HIS A 184 -9.16 7.18 13.72
CA HIS A 184 -8.09 6.71 12.83
C HIS A 184 -7.08 7.83 12.54
N VAL A 185 -5.81 7.47 12.45
CA VAL A 185 -4.74 8.40 12.06
C VAL A 185 -4.98 8.92 10.64
N LYS A 186 -4.87 10.23 10.45
CA LYS A 186 -4.97 10.87 9.12
C LYS A 186 -3.66 10.69 8.35
N LEU A 187 -3.49 9.56 7.68
CA LEU A 187 -2.28 9.18 6.95
C LEU A 187 -1.79 10.25 5.98
N ALA A 188 -2.70 10.91 5.28
CA ALA A 188 -2.35 12.01 4.37
C ALA A 188 -1.62 13.19 5.03
N LYS A 189 -1.72 13.34 6.36
CA LYS A 189 -1.01 14.35 7.14
C LYS A 189 0.32 13.85 7.70
N VAL A 190 0.49 12.54 7.80
CA VAL A 190 1.71 11.90 8.33
C VAL A 190 2.79 11.76 7.26
N ASN A 191 2.40 11.70 5.96
CA ASN A 191 3.30 11.55 4.81
C ASN A 191 4.31 10.40 4.99
N LEU A 192 3.77 9.20 5.15
CA LEU A 192 4.51 7.98 5.46
C LEU A 192 5.67 7.70 4.49
N GLY A 193 5.42 7.82 3.19
CA GLY A 193 6.45 7.60 2.17
C GLY A 193 7.65 8.54 2.31
N ALA A 194 7.40 9.82 2.62
CA ALA A 194 8.47 10.78 2.86
C ALA A 194 9.25 10.48 4.14
N TRP A 195 8.55 10.04 5.20
CA TRP A 195 9.19 9.63 6.44
C TRP A 195 10.13 8.43 6.20
N PHE A 196 9.66 7.37 5.55
CA PHE A 196 10.50 6.23 5.17
C PHE A 196 11.67 6.65 4.28
N GLY A 197 11.42 7.53 3.30
CA GLY A 197 12.46 8.09 2.45
C GLY A 197 13.56 8.77 3.26
N THR A 198 13.19 9.56 4.27
CA THR A 198 14.14 10.23 5.17
C THR A 198 14.89 9.25 6.06
N GLN A 199 14.18 8.31 6.72
CA GLN A 199 14.79 7.31 7.60
C GLN A 199 15.84 6.44 6.89
N PHE A 200 15.59 6.08 5.64
CA PHE A 200 16.53 5.25 4.89
C PHE A 200 17.58 6.04 4.10
N ALA A 201 17.32 7.30 3.72
CA ALA A 201 18.22 8.05 2.86
C ALA A 201 19.66 8.15 3.39
N ASP A 202 19.80 8.57 4.65
CA ASP A 202 21.11 8.73 5.29
C ASP A 202 21.82 7.38 5.50
N ASN A 203 21.07 6.38 5.96
CA ASN A 203 21.60 5.04 6.21
C ASN A 203 22.06 4.34 4.93
N LEU A 204 21.42 4.61 3.80
CA LEU A 204 21.77 4.05 2.49
C LEU A 204 22.77 4.91 1.72
N GLY A 205 23.12 6.08 2.22
CA GLY A 205 23.91 7.07 1.49
C GLY A 205 23.26 7.38 0.13
N ALA A 206 21.93 7.55 0.10
CA ALA A 206 21.20 7.82 -1.11
C ALA A 206 21.48 9.25 -1.60
N GLU A 207 21.89 9.39 -2.85
CA GLU A 207 22.10 10.71 -3.48
C GLU A 207 20.79 11.32 -3.97
N LYS A 208 19.83 10.46 -4.29
CA LYS A 208 18.47 10.85 -4.70
C LYS A 208 17.42 10.00 -4.00
N VAL A 209 16.35 10.64 -3.58
CA VAL A 209 15.16 9.97 -3.03
C VAL A 209 13.96 10.37 -3.87
N MET A 210 13.22 9.37 -4.35
CA MET A 210 11.96 9.56 -5.04
C MET A 210 10.85 8.84 -4.30
N VAL A 211 9.85 9.57 -3.85
CA VAL A 211 8.64 9.03 -3.25
C VAL A 211 7.48 9.25 -4.20
N GLN A 212 6.81 8.18 -4.58
CA GLN A 212 5.67 8.20 -5.49
C GLN A 212 4.50 7.43 -4.90
N ASN A 213 3.30 7.98 -5.03
CA ASN A 213 2.07 7.36 -4.56
C ASN A 213 1.17 7.01 -5.75
N SER A 214 0.76 5.75 -5.85
CA SER A 214 -0.07 5.26 -6.95
C SER A 214 -1.57 5.38 -6.71
N ALA A 215 -2.04 5.99 -5.62
CA ALA A 215 -3.45 6.06 -5.25
C ALA A 215 -4.35 6.57 -6.40
N SER A 216 -3.92 7.61 -7.11
CA SER A 216 -4.67 8.18 -8.24
C SER A 216 -4.76 7.27 -9.46
N PHE A 217 -3.87 6.27 -9.58
CA PHE A 217 -3.83 5.32 -10.70
C PHE A 217 -4.52 3.99 -10.35
N SER A 218 -4.69 3.70 -9.07
CA SER A 218 -5.24 2.44 -8.57
C SER A 218 -6.74 2.52 -8.27
N ARG A 219 -7.33 3.72 -8.27
CA ARG A 219 -8.76 3.95 -8.00
C ARG A 219 -9.62 3.93 -9.24
#